data_ff9bcc8f9875ff54c52547ba8fedb1a1
#
_entry.id   ff9bcc8f9875ff54c52547ba8fedb1a1
#
_cell.length_a   1.000
_cell.length_b   1.000
_cell.length_c   1.000
_cell.angle_alpha   90.00
_cell.angle_beta   90.00
_cell.angle_gamma   90.00
#
_symmetry.space_group_name_H-M   'P 1'
#
loop_
_entity.id
_entity.type
_entity.pdbx_description
1 polymer ?
#
loop_
_entity_poly.entity_id
_entity_poly.type
_entity_poly.pdbx_seq_one_letter_code
_entity_poly.pdbx_strand_id
1 'polypeptide(L)'
;LKHNDPNSPVAAANVSQKVCTPCHSSLRLSEKFGIKSDRFATFEQSFHGLAVKGGLVNVANCASCHGSHDILPSSDPASKVSKQNLAATCGKCHPGAGERFTQGKIHVDVSSKTQEPLLWWIGFLYAGLIVGTIGGMFGHNLLDFVKKSKRHMALRRGEIEEEPAPRRLYVRMTLEERLQHGALALSFIVLVFTGFQLRFPDSWWAGSFRDVVGSVVSYRSLVHRIAA
;
A
#
# COMPACT_ATOMS: atom_id res chain seq x y z
N LEU A 1 2.44 -16.80 28.87
CA LEU A 1 2.26 -15.89 27.73
C LEU A 1 0.82 -15.98 27.24
N LYS A 2 0.09 -14.85 27.26
CA LYS A 2 -1.34 -14.82 26.86
C LYS A 2 -1.43 -14.33 25.42
N HIS A 3 -2.01 -15.12 24.52
CA HIS A 3 -2.19 -14.74 23.11
C HIS A 3 -3.13 -13.53 22.91
N ASN A 4 -4.07 -13.34 23.84
CA ASN A 4 -5.06 -12.24 23.77
C ASN A 4 -4.58 -10.94 24.45
N ASP A 5 -3.39 -10.93 25.06
CA ASP A 5 -2.80 -9.70 25.59
C ASP A 5 -2.05 -8.96 24.48
N PRO A 6 -2.48 -7.75 24.08
CA PRO A 6 -1.84 -7.01 22.98
C PRO A 6 -0.36 -6.68 23.25
N ASN A 7 0.08 -6.68 24.51
CA ASN A 7 1.48 -6.44 24.87
C ASN A 7 2.32 -7.72 24.88
N SER A 8 1.69 -8.89 24.81
CA SER A 8 2.39 -10.18 24.80
C SER A 8 3.21 -10.33 23.50
N PRO A 9 4.46 -10.83 23.58
CA PRO A 9 5.26 -11.10 22.38
C PRO A 9 4.62 -12.15 21.46
N VAL A 10 3.79 -13.04 22.00
CA VAL A 10 3.08 -14.07 21.21
C VAL A 10 1.69 -13.65 20.71
N ALA A 11 1.28 -12.40 20.97
CA ALA A 11 0.07 -11.86 20.34
C ALA A 11 0.21 -11.83 18.81
N ALA A 12 -0.89 -12.01 18.09
CA ALA A 12 -0.87 -12.12 16.61
C ALA A 12 -0.15 -10.98 15.92
N ALA A 13 -0.30 -9.75 16.40
CA ALA A 13 0.37 -8.56 15.86
C ALA A 13 1.89 -8.51 16.19
N ASN A 14 2.33 -9.17 17.25
CA ASN A 14 3.69 -9.04 17.77
C ASN A 14 4.61 -10.20 17.42
N VAL A 15 4.06 -11.39 17.15
CA VAL A 15 4.83 -12.64 17.03
C VAL A 15 5.91 -12.54 15.94
N SER A 16 5.62 -11.95 14.81
CA SER A 16 6.59 -11.78 13.73
C SER A 16 7.79 -10.95 14.17
N GLN A 17 7.52 -9.78 14.76
CA GLN A 17 8.57 -8.83 15.15
C GLN A 17 9.28 -9.23 16.45
N LYS A 18 8.55 -9.67 17.48
CA LYS A 18 9.13 -9.89 18.82
C LYS A 18 9.67 -11.30 19.00
N VAL A 19 9.17 -12.29 18.27
CA VAL A 19 9.57 -13.70 18.44
C VAL A 19 10.47 -14.16 17.29
N CYS A 20 10.07 -13.96 16.04
CA CYS A 20 10.78 -14.54 14.89
C CYS A 20 11.95 -13.67 14.41
N THR A 21 11.75 -12.35 14.32
CA THR A 21 12.72 -11.40 13.79
C THR A 21 14.06 -11.37 14.49
N PRO A 22 14.18 -11.45 15.84
CA PRO A 22 15.48 -11.40 16.51
C PRO A 22 16.50 -12.43 15.98
N CYS A 23 16.02 -13.57 15.52
CA CYS A 23 16.88 -14.58 14.90
C CYS A 23 16.91 -14.45 13.35
N HIS A 24 15.76 -14.27 12.70
CA HIS A 24 15.64 -14.31 11.24
C HIS A 24 16.07 -13.03 10.52
N SER A 25 16.36 -11.94 11.21
CA SER A 25 17.04 -10.73 10.69
C SER A 25 18.52 -10.64 11.07
N SER A 26 19.02 -11.56 11.88
CA SER A 26 20.42 -11.58 12.30
C SER A 26 21.32 -12.05 11.17
N LEU A 27 22.17 -11.18 10.63
CA LEU A 27 23.17 -11.54 9.60
C LEU A 27 24.04 -12.70 10.05
N ARG A 28 24.55 -12.67 11.27
CA ARG A 28 25.41 -13.72 11.84
C ARG A 28 24.75 -15.10 11.86
N LEU A 29 23.47 -15.15 12.26
CA LEU A 29 22.74 -16.43 12.29
C LEU A 29 22.37 -16.87 10.87
N SER A 30 21.99 -15.94 10.02
CA SER A 30 21.65 -16.21 8.64
C SER A 30 22.82 -16.79 7.85
N GLU A 31 24.00 -16.20 7.97
CA GLU A 31 25.24 -16.70 7.37
C GLU A 31 25.62 -18.08 7.93
N LYS A 32 25.55 -18.26 9.26
CA LYS A 32 25.88 -19.53 9.90
C LYS A 32 25.01 -20.71 9.45
N PHE A 33 23.72 -20.45 9.23
CA PHE A 33 22.74 -21.49 8.91
C PHE A 33 22.28 -21.50 7.45
N GLY A 34 22.86 -20.66 6.59
CA GLY A 34 22.53 -20.58 5.17
C GLY A 34 21.11 -20.11 4.89
N ILE A 35 20.50 -19.33 5.79
CA ILE A 35 19.18 -18.73 5.63
C ILE A 35 19.29 -17.27 5.19
N LYS A 36 18.29 -16.75 4.49
CA LYS A 36 18.29 -15.35 4.06
C LYS A 36 17.85 -14.44 5.19
N SER A 37 18.60 -13.38 5.48
CA SER A 37 18.32 -12.37 6.50
C SER A 37 17.23 -11.36 6.14
N ASP A 38 16.82 -11.32 4.85
CA ASP A 38 15.82 -10.38 4.32
C ASP A 38 14.36 -10.82 4.54
N ARG A 39 14.14 -11.98 5.19
CA ARG A 39 12.79 -12.58 5.31
C ARG A 39 11.79 -11.72 6.06
N PHE A 40 12.24 -11.04 7.11
CA PHE A 40 11.37 -10.12 7.84
C PHE A 40 11.07 -8.86 7.01
N ALA A 41 12.09 -8.24 6.42
CA ALA A 41 11.93 -7.04 5.61
C ALA A 41 11.01 -7.27 4.40
N THR A 42 11.16 -8.40 3.71
CA THR A 42 10.30 -8.77 2.59
C THR A 42 8.86 -9.14 3.02
N PHE A 43 8.69 -9.73 4.21
CA PHE A 43 7.37 -9.94 4.80
C PHE A 43 6.68 -8.62 5.10
N GLU A 44 7.37 -7.66 5.73
CA GLU A 44 6.83 -6.35 6.04
C GLU A 44 6.37 -5.55 4.80
N GLN A 45 6.98 -5.79 3.65
CA GLN A 45 6.58 -5.20 2.36
C GLN A 45 5.39 -5.93 1.71
N SER A 46 5.07 -7.14 2.15
CA SER A 46 3.91 -7.88 1.67
C SER A 46 2.60 -7.27 2.17
N PHE A 47 1.48 -7.62 1.51
CA PHE A 47 0.16 -7.19 1.99
C PHE A 47 -0.10 -7.60 3.44
N HIS A 48 0.28 -8.83 3.83
CA HIS A 48 0.11 -9.31 5.21
C HIS A 48 0.92 -8.46 6.21
N GLY A 49 2.19 -8.19 5.90
CA GLY A 49 3.04 -7.37 6.76
C GLY A 49 2.55 -5.93 6.88
N LEU A 50 2.18 -5.29 5.77
CA LEU A 50 1.61 -3.95 5.75
C LEU A 50 0.29 -3.87 6.54
N ALA A 51 -0.56 -4.90 6.42
CA ALA A 51 -1.81 -4.95 7.14
C ALA A 51 -1.62 -5.12 8.66
N VAL A 52 -0.65 -5.95 9.08
CA VAL A 52 -0.25 -6.06 10.51
C VAL A 52 0.28 -4.72 11.02
N LYS A 53 1.18 -4.07 10.30
CA LYS A 53 1.66 -2.71 10.65
C LYS A 53 0.52 -1.69 10.72
N GLY A 54 -0.47 -1.82 9.84
CA GLY A 54 -1.68 -0.99 9.83
C GLY A 54 -2.65 -1.28 10.98
N GLY A 55 -2.32 -2.21 11.90
CA GLY A 55 -3.11 -2.52 13.09
C GLY A 55 -4.17 -3.61 12.90
N LEU A 56 -4.19 -4.32 11.75
CA LEU A 56 -5.09 -5.46 11.57
C LEU A 56 -4.57 -6.69 12.30
N VAL A 57 -5.37 -7.24 13.21
CA VAL A 57 -5.00 -8.40 14.05
C VAL A 57 -5.36 -9.74 13.42
N ASN A 58 -6.33 -9.77 12.49
CA ASN A 58 -6.79 -10.98 11.80
C ASN A 58 -6.08 -11.18 10.46
N VAL A 59 -4.76 -11.03 10.45
CA VAL A 59 -3.93 -11.15 9.26
C VAL A 59 -2.82 -12.17 9.52
N ALA A 60 -2.41 -12.88 8.47
CA ALA A 60 -1.35 -13.87 8.58
C ALA A 60 -0.03 -13.22 9.03
N ASN A 61 0.62 -13.86 9.98
CA ASN A 61 1.96 -13.56 10.47
C ASN A 61 2.91 -14.73 10.14
N CYS A 62 4.18 -14.65 10.56
CA CYS A 62 5.17 -15.71 10.29
C CYS A 62 4.67 -17.09 10.76
N ALA A 63 4.14 -17.18 11.98
CA ALA A 63 3.66 -18.45 12.53
C ALA A 63 2.40 -18.99 11.84
N SER A 64 1.59 -18.13 11.25
CA SER A 64 0.39 -18.56 10.51
C SER A 64 0.73 -19.40 9.28
N CYS A 65 1.85 -19.09 8.62
CA CYS A 65 2.34 -19.80 7.45
C CYS A 65 3.33 -20.92 7.83
N HIS A 66 4.34 -20.60 8.64
CA HIS A 66 5.43 -21.51 8.96
C HIS A 66 5.15 -22.44 10.14
N GLY A 67 4.16 -22.13 10.96
CA GLY A 67 3.97 -22.79 12.25
C GLY A 67 4.83 -22.17 13.34
N SER A 68 4.76 -22.75 14.56
CA SER A 68 5.47 -22.25 15.74
C SER A 68 6.43 -23.24 16.36
N HIS A 69 6.27 -24.54 16.08
CA HIS A 69 7.11 -25.60 16.65
C HIS A 69 7.90 -26.36 15.57
N ASP A 70 7.24 -26.79 14.49
CA ASP A 70 7.84 -27.58 13.43
C ASP A 70 8.11 -26.70 12.20
N ILE A 71 9.08 -25.79 12.33
CA ILE A 71 9.45 -24.88 11.25
C ILE A 71 10.49 -25.55 10.37
N LEU A 72 10.02 -26.16 9.29
CA LEU A 72 10.85 -26.85 8.31
C LEU A 72 11.17 -25.95 7.10
N PRO A 73 12.29 -26.15 6.41
CA PRO A 73 12.60 -25.44 5.18
C PRO A 73 11.56 -25.75 4.09
N SER A 74 11.33 -24.83 3.17
CA SER A 74 10.35 -24.99 2.08
C SER A 74 10.65 -26.14 1.12
N SER A 75 11.88 -26.66 1.12
CA SER A 75 12.32 -27.85 0.37
C SER A 75 11.88 -29.17 1.01
N ASP A 76 11.53 -29.15 2.30
CA ASP A 76 11.03 -30.34 2.99
C ASP A 76 9.56 -30.57 2.65
N PRO A 77 9.17 -31.77 2.16
CA PRO A 77 7.78 -32.09 1.85
C PRO A 77 6.82 -31.95 3.04
N ALA A 78 7.28 -32.14 4.27
CA ALA A 78 6.48 -31.99 5.47
C ALA A 78 6.27 -30.51 5.89
N SER A 79 7.04 -29.58 5.30
CA SER A 79 6.89 -28.15 5.60
C SER A 79 5.53 -27.62 5.19
N LYS A 80 4.91 -26.82 6.05
CA LYS A 80 3.64 -26.11 5.76
C LYS A 80 3.76 -25.16 4.57
N VAL A 81 4.97 -24.68 4.27
CA VAL A 81 5.27 -23.77 3.17
C VAL A 81 5.95 -24.46 2.00
N SER A 82 6.01 -25.79 1.97
CA SER A 82 6.40 -26.53 0.78
C SER A 82 5.37 -26.34 -0.34
N LYS A 83 5.81 -26.39 -1.59
CA LYS A 83 4.97 -26.13 -2.77
C LYS A 83 3.66 -26.93 -2.75
N GLN A 84 3.71 -28.19 -2.32
CA GLN A 84 2.55 -29.09 -2.26
C GLN A 84 1.56 -28.74 -1.13
N ASN A 85 2.03 -28.10 -0.06
CA ASN A 85 1.20 -27.78 1.12
C ASN A 85 0.69 -26.31 1.13
N LEU A 86 1.22 -25.46 0.22
CA LEU A 86 0.85 -24.03 0.20
C LEU A 86 -0.66 -23.81 0.04
N ALA A 87 -1.31 -24.56 -0.85
CA ALA A 87 -2.75 -24.41 -1.08
C ALA A 87 -3.56 -24.67 0.21
N ALA A 88 -3.21 -25.71 0.96
CA ALA A 88 -3.84 -26.03 2.23
C ALA A 88 -3.50 -24.97 3.31
N THR A 89 -2.28 -24.46 3.32
CA THR A 89 -1.83 -23.44 4.28
C THR A 89 -2.51 -22.10 4.02
N CYS A 90 -2.57 -21.64 2.77
CA CYS A 90 -3.27 -20.42 2.37
C CYS A 90 -4.79 -20.56 2.52
N GLY A 91 -5.33 -21.73 2.21
CA GLY A 91 -6.77 -22.05 2.27
C GLY A 91 -7.41 -21.91 3.65
N LYS A 92 -6.61 -21.91 4.73
CA LYS A 92 -7.12 -21.67 6.09
C LYS A 92 -7.78 -20.29 6.26
N CYS A 93 -7.31 -19.31 5.51
CA CYS A 93 -7.81 -17.94 5.54
C CYS A 93 -8.39 -17.50 4.18
N HIS A 94 -7.97 -18.13 3.07
CA HIS A 94 -8.41 -17.85 1.72
C HIS A 94 -9.21 -19.02 1.14
N PRO A 95 -10.54 -19.09 1.36
CA PRO A 95 -11.36 -20.17 0.83
C PRO A 95 -11.20 -20.27 -0.70
N GLY A 96 -10.93 -21.48 -1.20
CA GLY A 96 -10.69 -21.72 -2.64
C GLY A 96 -9.26 -21.42 -3.11
N ALA A 97 -8.31 -21.18 -2.22
CA ALA A 97 -6.91 -21.05 -2.59
C ALA A 97 -6.40 -22.37 -3.23
N GLY A 98 -6.11 -22.30 -4.52
CA GLY A 98 -5.55 -23.43 -5.31
C GLY A 98 -4.12 -23.13 -5.76
N GLU A 99 -3.57 -24.00 -6.63
CA GLU A 99 -2.20 -23.87 -7.13
C GLU A 99 -1.92 -22.53 -7.78
N ARG A 100 -2.85 -21.95 -8.54
CA ARG A 100 -2.68 -20.63 -9.17
C ARG A 100 -2.54 -19.51 -8.14
N PHE A 101 -3.30 -19.59 -7.05
CA PHE A 101 -3.22 -18.62 -5.97
C PHE A 101 -1.86 -18.67 -5.26
N THR A 102 -1.28 -19.85 -5.13
CA THR A 102 -0.02 -20.07 -4.42
C THR A 102 1.24 -19.86 -5.26
N GLN A 103 1.11 -19.49 -6.54
CA GLN A 103 2.27 -19.15 -7.40
C GLN A 103 2.96 -17.85 -6.99
N GLY A 104 2.24 -16.95 -6.29
CA GLY A 104 2.79 -15.69 -5.79
C GLY A 104 3.83 -15.93 -4.69
N LYS A 105 4.98 -15.27 -4.80
CA LYS A 105 6.01 -15.28 -3.76
C LYS A 105 5.66 -14.27 -2.68
N ILE A 106 5.73 -14.64 -1.41
CA ILE A 106 5.49 -13.73 -0.27
C ILE A 106 6.76 -12.92 0.06
N HIS A 107 7.92 -13.59 0.01
CA HIS A 107 9.21 -12.96 0.29
C HIS A 107 9.83 -12.43 -1.00
N VAL A 108 9.41 -11.22 -1.40
CA VAL A 108 9.85 -10.53 -2.61
C VAL A 108 10.36 -9.16 -2.25
N ASP A 109 11.58 -8.83 -2.65
CA ASP A 109 12.10 -7.48 -2.60
C ASP A 109 11.87 -6.80 -3.95
N VAL A 110 10.76 -6.07 -4.06
CA VAL A 110 10.39 -5.31 -5.28
C VAL A 110 11.33 -4.13 -5.55
N SER A 111 12.13 -3.72 -4.57
CA SER A 111 13.13 -2.66 -4.72
C SER A 111 14.46 -3.15 -5.28
N SER A 112 14.68 -4.46 -5.26
CA SER A 112 15.93 -5.08 -5.72
C SER A 112 15.92 -5.31 -7.23
N LYS A 113 16.71 -4.53 -7.96
CA LYS A 113 16.92 -4.70 -9.41
C LYS A 113 17.56 -6.05 -9.76
N THR A 114 18.32 -6.63 -8.85
CA THR A 114 19.03 -7.90 -9.08
C THR A 114 18.18 -9.14 -8.78
N GLN A 115 17.31 -9.08 -7.77
CA GLN A 115 16.46 -10.21 -7.40
C GLN A 115 15.19 -10.28 -8.25
N GLU A 116 14.55 -9.15 -8.51
CA GLU A 116 13.28 -9.08 -9.26
C GLU A 116 13.35 -7.94 -10.32
N PRO A 117 14.19 -8.07 -11.35
CA PRO A 117 14.43 -7.00 -12.31
C PRO A 117 13.17 -6.53 -13.05
N LEU A 118 12.26 -7.45 -13.37
CA LEU A 118 10.99 -7.11 -14.05
C LEU A 118 10.11 -6.21 -13.17
N LEU A 119 9.93 -6.57 -11.90
CA LEU A 119 9.12 -5.79 -10.96
C LEU A 119 9.75 -4.42 -10.69
N TRP A 120 11.07 -4.36 -10.59
CA TRP A 120 11.79 -3.11 -10.44
C TRP A 120 11.57 -2.16 -11.64
N TRP A 121 11.71 -2.67 -12.87
CA TRP A 121 11.47 -1.87 -14.07
C TRP A 121 10.02 -1.41 -14.21
N ILE A 122 9.05 -2.28 -13.93
CA ILE A 122 7.63 -1.91 -13.92
C ILE A 122 7.38 -0.78 -12.90
N GLY A 123 7.91 -0.91 -11.69
CA GLY A 123 7.79 0.12 -10.65
C GLY A 123 8.43 1.44 -11.07
N PHE A 124 9.63 1.40 -11.67
CA PHE A 124 10.34 2.58 -12.15
C PHE A 124 9.57 3.31 -13.26
N LEU A 125 9.10 2.57 -14.27
CA LEU A 125 8.33 3.14 -15.39
C LEU A 125 7.00 3.72 -14.90
N TYR A 126 6.32 3.02 -13.98
CA TYR A 126 5.06 3.48 -13.42
C TYR A 126 5.24 4.76 -12.57
N ALA A 127 6.29 4.81 -11.75
CA ALA A 127 6.64 6.01 -10.99
C ALA A 127 6.97 7.19 -11.93
N GLY A 128 7.74 6.94 -12.99
CA GLY A 128 8.05 7.93 -14.02
C GLY A 128 6.78 8.45 -14.72
N LEU A 129 5.85 7.58 -15.06
CA LEU A 129 4.57 7.94 -15.66
C LEU A 129 3.74 8.82 -14.70
N ILE A 130 3.64 8.45 -13.43
CA ILE A 130 2.92 9.23 -12.41
C ILE A 130 3.54 10.62 -12.27
N VAL A 131 4.86 10.68 -12.06
CA VAL A 131 5.58 11.96 -11.89
C VAL A 131 5.46 12.82 -13.14
N GLY A 132 5.61 12.24 -14.33
CA GLY A 132 5.48 12.94 -15.60
C GLY A 132 4.08 13.50 -15.82
N THR A 133 3.05 12.69 -15.56
CA THR A 133 1.66 13.12 -15.74
C THR A 133 1.26 14.18 -14.72
N ILE A 134 1.44 13.89 -13.43
CA ILE A 134 1.06 14.84 -12.37
C ILE A 134 1.91 16.10 -12.42
N GLY A 135 3.23 15.95 -12.60
CA GLY A 135 4.16 17.08 -12.71
C GLY A 135 3.87 17.95 -13.95
N GLY A 136 3.60 17.33 -15.09
CA GLY A 136 3.21 18.03 -16.31
C GLY A 136 1.91 18.79 -16.16
N MET A 137 0.86 18.16 -15.60
CA MET A 137 -0.41 18.82 -15.32
C MET A 137 -0.26 19.95 -14.30
N PHE A 138 0.52 19.73 -13.23
CA PHE A 138 0.79 20.76 -12.24
C PHE A 138 1.53 21.95 -12.86
N GLY A 139 2.60 21.69 -13.64
CA GLY A 139 3.34 22.73 -14.33
C GLY A 139 2.47 23.54 -15.29
N HIS A 140 1.66 22.87 -16.11
CA HIS A 140 0.71 23.51 -17.02
C HIS A 140 -0.28 24.41 -16.27
N ASN A 141 -0.93 23.87 -15.23
CA ASN A 141 -1.91 24.63 -14.45
C ASN A 141 -1.25 25.78 -13.69
N LEU A 142 -0.04 25.63 -13.19
CA LEU A 142 0.71 26.69 -12.52
C LEU A 142 1.03 27.83 -13.47
N LEU A 143 1.49 27.53 -14.70
CA LEU A 143 1.77 28.53 -15.74
C LEU A 143 0.50 29.29 -16.13
N ASP A 144 -0.61 28.58 -16.32
CA ASP A 144 -1.91 29.19 -16.64
C ASP A 144 -2.39 30.08 -15.48
N PHE A 145 -2.28 29.60 -14.24
CA PHE A 145 -2.60 30.37 -13.04
C PHE A 145 -1.77 31.65 -12.93
N VAL A 146 -0.46 31.57 -13.10
CA VAL A 146 0.45 32.72 -13.06
C VAL A 146 0.08 33.73 -14.16
N LYS A 147 -0.17 33.27 -15.39
CA LYS A 147 -0.58 34.11 -16.52
C LYS A 147 -1.91 34.83 -16.20
N LYS A 148 -2.92 34.10 -15.74
CA LYS A 148 -4.23 34.67 -15.39
C LYS A 148 -4.15 35.63 -14.21
N SER A 149 -3.34 35.32 -13.18
CA SER A 149 -3.12 36.18 -12.03
C SER A 149 -2.43 37.49 -12.41
N LYS A 150 -1.42 37.45 -13.26
CA LYS A 150 -0.76 38.66 -13.80
C LYS A 150 -1.75 39.53 -14.59
N ARG A 151 -2.55 38.91 -15.49
CA ARG A 151 -3.58 39.63 -16.24
C ARG A 151 -4.61 40.27 -15.33
N HIS A 152 -5.08 39.56 -14.30
CA HIS A 152 -6.05 40.08 -13.34
C HIS A 152 -5.48 41.25 -12.51
N MET A 153 -4.18 41.20 -12.15
CA MET A 153 -3.54 42.31 -11.48
C MET A 153 -3.37 43.53 -12.39
N ALA A 154 -3.04 43.33 -13.67
CA ALA A 154 -2.93 44.41 -14.65
C ALA A 154 -4.28 45.07 -14.92
N LEU A 155 -5.38 44.31 -15.00
CA LEU A 155 -6.76 44.81 -15.06
C LEU A 155 -7.11 45.66 -13.84
N ARG A 156 -6.78 45.20 -12.61
CA ARG A 156 -7.04 45.97 -11.37
C ARG A 156 -6.25 47.27 -11.27
N ARG A 157 -5.09 47.33 -11.93
CA ARG A 157 -4.25 48.54 -12.00
C ARG A 157 -4.66 49.49 -13.13
N GLY A 158 -5.62 49.10 -13.97
CA GLY A 158 -6.01 49.86 -15.15
C GLY A 158 -4.98 49.89 -16.27
N GLU A 159 -4.00 48.98 -16.25
CA GLU A 159 -2.94 48.86 -17.27
C GLU A 159 -3.45 48.23 -18.58
N ILE A 160 -4.52 47.44 -18.48
CA ILE A 160 -5.20 46.78 -19.63
C ILE A 160 -6.72 46.89 -19.46
N GLU A 161 -7.42 46.93 -20.59
CA GLU A 161 -8.89 46.88 -20.61
C GLU A 161 -9.42 45.47 -20.60
N GLU A 162 -10.62 45.29 -20.02
CA GLU A 162 -11.29 43.98 -20.02
C GLU A 162 -11.84 43.69 -21.44
N GLU A 163 -11.42 42.54 -22.01
CA GLU A 163 -11.97 42.12 -23.28
C GLU A 163 -13.47 41.83 -23.16
N PRO A 164 -14.30 42.29 -24.12
CA PRO A 164 -15.72 42.02 -24.07
C PRO A 164 -16.00 40.51 -24.00
N ALA A 165 -16.92 40.12 -23.13
CA ALA A 165 -17.31 38.74 -22.95
C ALA A 165 -17.75 38.10 -24.28
N PRO A 166 -17.40 36.86 -24.58
CA PRO A 166 -17.77 36.19 -25.79
C PRO A 166 -19.28 36.14 -25.95
N ARG A 167 -19.79 36.46 -27.17
CA ARG A 167 -21.22 36.54 -27.44
C ARG A 167 -21.99 35.22 -27.28
N ARG A 168 -21.27 34.10 -27.24
CA ARG A 168 -21.85 32.76 -27.04
C ARG A 168 -21.17 32.08 -25.90
N LEU A 169 -21.98 31.69 -24.91
CA LEU A 169 -21.54 30.83 -23.79
C LEU A 169 -21.90 29.40 -24.11
N TYR A 170 -20.94 28.51 -24.05
CA TYR A 170 -21.14 27.08 -24.18
C TYR A 170 -21.13 26.43 -22.82
N VAL A 171 -22.11 25.56 -22.56
CA VAL A 171 -22.11 24.71 -21.36
C VAL A 171 -20.96 23.72 -21.50
N ARG A 172 -19.93 23.84 -20.67
CA ARG A 172 -18.75 22.95 -20.71
C ARG A 172 -19.06 21.57 -20.16
N MET A 173 -19.92 21.51 -19.14
CA MET A 173 -20.36 20.27 -18.47
C MET A 173 -21.81 20.43 -18.06
N THR A 174 -22.63 19.46 -18.39
CA THR A 174 -23.99 19.32 -17.88
C THR A 174 -24.00 19.01 -16.39
N LEU A 175 -25.15 19.07 -15.74
CA LEU A 175 -25.27 18.70 -14.32
C LEU A 175 -24.86 17.25 -14.08
N GLU A 176 -25.29 16.34 -14.96
CA GLU A 176 -24.95 14.91 -14.88
C GLU A 176 -23.45 14.67 -14.99
N GLU A 177 -22.78 15.28 -15.98
CA GLU A 177 -21.32 15.19 -16.14
C GLU A 177 -20.57 15.75 -14.92
N ARG A 178 -21.08 16.84 -14.31
CA ARG A 178 -20.48 17.38 -13.08
C ARG A 178 -20.64 16.43 -11.89
N LEU A 179 -21.80 15.77 -11.75
CA LEU A 179 -22.05 14.80 -10.71
C LEU A 179 -21.18 13.54 -10.89
N GLN A 180 -21.10 13.03 -12.12
CA GLN A 180 -20.23 11.89 -12.44
C GLN A 180 -18.75 12.21 -12.15
N HIS A 181 -18.29 13.38 -12.61
CA HIS A 181 -16.91 13.81 -12.36
C HIS A 181 -16.65 14.04 -10.86
N GLY A 182 -17.60 14.60 -10.14
CA GLY A 182 -17.52 14.77 -8.68
C GLY A 182 -17.45 13.45 -7.93
N ALA A 183 -18.27 12.47 -8.32
CA ALA A 183 -18.25 11.12 -7.75
C ALA A 183 -16.90 10.43 -8.01
N LEU A 184 -16.39 10.51 -9.26
CA LEU A 184 -15.09 9.96 -9.64
C LEU A 184 -13.94 10.61 -8.86
N ALA A 185 -13.94 11.94 -8.74
CA ALA A 185 -12.93 12.67 -7.98
C ALA A 185 -12.97 12.31 -6.49
N LEU A 186 -14.16 12.19 -5.90
CA LEU A 186 -14.32 11.78 -4.51
C LEU A 186 -13.82 10.36 -4.27
N SER A 187 -14.22 9.40 -5.11
CA SER A 187 -13.76 8.01 -4.99
C SER A 187 -12.24 7.91 -5.14
N PHE A 188 -11.65 8.66 -6.08
CA PHE A 188 -10.19 8.72 -6.23
C PHE A 188 -9.48 9.24 -4.97
N ILE A 189 -9.98 10.33 -4.38
CA ILE A 189 -9.41 10.89 -3.13
C ILE A 189 -9.49 9.86 -2.00
N VAL A 190 -10.64 9.18 -1.84
CA VAL A 190 -10.82 8.13 -0.85
C VAL A 190 -9.85 6.97 -1.08
N LEU A 191 -9.69 6.53 -2.32
CA LEU A 191 -8.77 5.44 -2.70
C LEU A 191 -7.32 5.81 -2.41
N VAL A 192 -6.89 7.02 -2.77
CA VAL A 192 -5.52 7.51 -2.50
C VAL A 192 -5.27 7.55 -0.99
N PHE A 193 -6.18 8.14 -0.22
CA PHE A 193 -6.01 8.29 1.22
C PHE A 193 -5.96 6.93 1.93
N THR A 194 -6.92 6.05 1.65
CA THR A 194 -6.98 4.71 2.27
C THR A 194 -5.85 3.78 1.81
N GLY A 195 -5.42 3.90 0.55
CA GLY A 195 -4.29 3.14 0.00
C GLY A 195 -2.95 3.58 0.59
N PHE A 196 -2.73 4.88 0.72
CA PHE A 196 -1.50 5.41 1.32
C PHE A 196 -1.39 5.08 2.82
N GLN A 197 -2.49 5.05 3.56
CA GLN A 197 -2.48 4.56 4.94
C GLN A 197 -2.03 3.11 5.05
N LEU A 198 -2.38 2.27 4.07
CA LEU A 198 -1.89 0.89 4.03
C LEU A 198 -0.41 0.83 3.65
N ARG A 199 0.01 1.61 2.65
CA ARG A 199 1.38 1.57 2.11
C ARG A 199 2.40 2.20 3.04
N PHE A 200 2.02 3.23 3.79
CA PHE A 200 2.88 4.01 4.68
C PHE A 200 2.33 4.06 6.12
N PRO A 201 2.16 2.90 6.78
CA PRO A 201 1.52 2.83 8.11
C PRO A 201 2.32 3.54 9.20
N ASP A 202 3.64 3.67 9.02
CA ASP A 202 4.56 4.29 9.99
C ASP A 202 4.72 5.81 9.78
N SER A 203 4.05 6.39 8.78
CA SER A 203 4.09 7.84 8.57
C SER A 203 3.37 8.58 9.71
N TRP A 204 3.87 9.77 10.07
CA TRP A 204 3.31 10.60 11.15
C TRP A 204 1.81 10.86 11.02
N TRP A 205 1.35 11.15 9.79
CA TRP A 205 -0.06 11.43 9.51
C TRP A 205 -0.94 10.17 9.61
N ALA A 206 -0.43 8.99 9.23
CA ALA A 206 -1.15 7.72 9.37
C ALA A 206 -1.27 7.31 10.85
N GLY A 207 -0.23 7.57 11.65
CA GLY A 207 -0.26 7.41 13.11
C GLY A 207 -1.32 8.30 13.75
N SER A 208 -1.24 9.62 13.51
CA SER A 208 -2.20 10.58 14.04
C SER A 208 -3.65 10.25 13.65
N PHE A 209 -3.87 9.78 12.42
CA PHE A 209 -5.20 9.36 11.98
C PHE A 209 -5.69 8.14 12.76
N ARG A 210 -4.85 7.12 13.00
CA ARG A 210 -5.21 5.96 13.83
C ARG A 210 -5.57 6.37 15.26
N ASP A 211 -4.82 7.29 15.83
CA ASP A 211 -5.04 7.76 17.20
C ASP A 211 -6.38 8.51 17.36
N VAL A 212 -6.75 9.30 16.34
CA VAL A 212 -8.00 10.07 16.34
C VAL A 212 -9.22 9.20 16.00
N VAL A 213 -9.09 8.30 15.03
CA VAL A 213 -10.24 7.58 14.44
C VAL A 213 -10.38 6.15 14.98
N GLY A 214 -9.38 5.66 15.70
CA GLY A 214 -9.41 4.39 16.46
C GLY A 214 -9.89 3.20 15.64
N SER A 215 -11.05 2.63 16.03
CA SER A 215 -11.64 1.43 15.41
C SER A 215 -12.00 1.58 13.92
N VAL A 216 -12.10 2.80 13.39
CA VAL A 216 -12.41 3.05 11.96
C VAL A 216 -11.29 2.52 11.04
N VAL A 217 -10.08 2.31 11.55
CA VAL A 217 -9.02 1.63 10.78
C VAL A 217 -9.47 0.24 10.33
N SER A 218 -10.31 -0.44 11.11
CA SER A 218 -10.92 -1.73 10.74
C SER A 218 -11.84 -1.62 9.52
N TYR A 219 -12.49 -0.48 9.32
CA TYR A 219 -13.36 -0.22 8.17
C TYR A 219 -12.62 0.32 6.95
N ARG A 220 -11.33 0.67 7.06
CA ARG A 220 -10.54 1.19 5.94
C ARG A 220 -10.61 0.31 4.70
N SER A 221 -10.49 -1.01 4.85
CA SER A 221 -10.53 -1.96 3.73
C SER A 221 -11.93 -2.04 3.10
N LEU A 222 -12.97 -1.85 3.89
CA LEU A 222 -14.35 -1.76 3.38
C LEU A 222 -14.55 -0.47 2.61
N VAL A 223 -14.16 0.67 3.19
CA VAL A 223 -14.24 1.99 2.53
C VAL A 223 -13.46 2.01 1.22
N HIS A 224 -12.25 1.45 1.21
CA HIS A 224 -11.43 1.33 0.01
C HIS A 224 -12.14 0.53 -1.09
N ARG A 225 -12.77 -0.60 -0.74
CA ARG A 225 -13.50 -1.45 -1.71
C ARG A 225 -14.80 -0.83 -2.20
N ILE A 226 -15.48 -0.04 -1.36
CA ILE A 226 -16.69 0.69 -1.78
C ILE A 226 -16.33 1.82 -2.75
N ALA A 227 -15.18 2.46 -2.55
CA ALA A 227 -14.73 3.55 -3.40
C ALA A 227 -14.11 3.07 -4.73
N ALA A 228 -13.72 1.80 -4.83
CA ALA A 228 -13.14 1.20 -6.03
C ALA A 228 -14.21 0.81 -7.05
#